data_d346be666b9cf94f664bae8e80ae04ac
#
_entry.id   d346be666b9cf94f664bae8e80ae04ac
#
_cell.length_a   1.000
_cell.length_b   1.000
_cell.length_c   1.000
_cell.angle_alpha   90.00
_cell.angle_beta   90.00
_cell.angle_gamma   90.00
#
_symmetry.space_group_name_H-M   'P 1'
#
loop_
_entity.id
_entity.type
_entity.pdbx_description
1 polymer ?
#
loop_
_entity_poly.entity_id
_entity_poly.type
_entity_poly.pdbx_seq_one_letter_code
_entity_poly.pdbx_strand_id
1 'polypeptide(L)'
;MWNRSELKSNAKLALKANYWKAVLVGLILSFILGSGSTAAQNSARSSTDGLTDIDPVMVFTVIGIILAAVFVAMVISILLSIFIWNPLEVGCQKFFINCKYGNAELGDIAYGFKNGYAHIGMIMFLRGLFTGLWMLLFIIPGIVKSYEYMMIPYLLAEHPEMTRQEAFAESKQMMDGNKWDAFVLDLSFIGWTLLGVCTFGILLVFYVEPYIYLTRAELYHA
;
A
#
# COMPACT_ATOMS: atom_id res chain seq x y z
N MET A 1 20.13 8.40 -15.41
CA MET A 1 19.43 9.22 -14.39
C MET A 1 18.09 9.59 -14.98
N TRP A 2 17.02 9.11 -14.40
CA TRP A 2 15.66 9.31 -14.90
C TRP A 2 15.16 10.75 -14.66
N ASN A 3 14.21 11.21 -15.49
CA ASN A 3 13.68 12.57 -15.44
C ASN A 3 12.20 12.54 -14.97
N ARG A 4 11.88 13.25 -13.88
CA ARG A 4 10.54 13.33 -13.30
C ARG A 4 9.46 13.82 -14.29
N SER A 5 9.79 14.75 -15.18
CA SER A 5 8.83 15.25 -16.18
C SER A 5 8.49 14.17 -17.21
N GLU A 6 9.46 13.36 -17.60
CA GLU A 6 9.30 12.25 -18.54
C GLU A 6 8.44 11.12 -17.92
N LEU A 7 8.74 10.68 -16.69
CA LEU A 7 7.93 9.71 -15.98
C LEU A 7 6.46 10.14 -15.90
N LYS A 8 6.22 11.39 -15.51
CA LYS A 8 4.86 11.93 -15.41
C LYS A 8 4.16 12.06 -16.76
N SER A 9 4.88 12.39 -17.83
CA SER A 9 4.29 12.46 -19.18
C SER A 9 3.88 11.07 -19.68
N ASN A 10 4.74 10.05 -19.48
CA ASN A 10 4.47 8.68 -19.87
C ASN A 10 3.29 8.09 -19.07
N ALA A 11 3.27 8.33 -17.76
CA ALA A 11 2.15 7.93 -16.90
C ALA A 11 0.81 8.54 -17.34
N LYS A 12 0.80 9.83 -17.78
CA LYS A 12 -0.41 10.47 -18.32
C LYS A 12 -0.88 9.84 -19.63
N LEU A 13 0.04 9.44 -20.50
CA LEU A 13 -0.31 8.75 -21.74
C LEU A 13 -0.91 7.36 -21.45
N ALA A 14 -0.28 6.59 -20.58
CA ALA A 14 -0.79 5.28 -20.14
C ALA A 14 -2.16 5.39 -19.45
N LEU A 15 -2.34 6.43 -18.61
CA LEU A 15 -3.63 6.70 -17.97
C LEU A 15 -4.73 6.98 -19.00
N LYS A 16 -4.46 7.82 -20.01
CA LYS A 16 -5.45 8.12 -21.05
C LYS A 16 -5.87 6.87 -21.83
N ALA A 17 -4.92 5.98 -22.13
CA ALA A 17 -5.19 4.74 -22.87
C ALA A 17 -6.07 3.73 -22.07
N ASN A 18 -5.94 3.69 -20.74
CA ASN A 18 -6.59 2.70 -19.89
C ASN A 18 -7.38 3.32 -18.73
N TYR A 19 -7.94 4.52 -18.90
CA TYR A 19 -8.47 5.35 -17.82
C TYR A 19 -9.41 4.61 -16.87
N TRP A 20 -10.52 4.03 -17.36
CA TRP A 20 -11.49 3.35 -16.50
C TRP A 20 -10.95 2.12 -15.79
N LYS A 21 -10.08 1.36 -16.46
CA LYS A 21 -9.42 0.20 -15.85
C LYS A 21 -8.46 0.64 -14.75
N ALA A 22 -7.66 1.68 -15.00
CA ALA A 22 -6.71 2.24 -14.04
C ALA A 22 -7.41 2.85 -12.80
N VAL A 23 -8.55 3.52 -12.99
CA VAL A 23 -9.39 4.05 -11.90
C VAL A 23 -9.92 2.91 -11.03
N LEU A 24 -10.47 1.84 -11.63
CA LEU A 24 -11.00 0.70 -10.89
C LEU A 24 -9.91 0.02 -10.06
N VAL A 25 -8.73 -0.24 -10.67
CA VAL A 25 -7.61 -0.88 -9.99
C VAL A 25 -7.00 0.03 -8.92
N GLY A 26 -6.90 1.34 -9.20
CA GLY A 26 -6.48 2.34 -8.22
C GLY A 26 -7.40 2.39 -7.00
N LEU A 27 -8.73 2.32 -7.21
CA LEU A 27 -9.72 2.27 -6.13
C LEU A 27 -9.55 1.01 -5.27
N ILE A 28 -9.34 -0.15 -5.89
CA ILE A 28 -9.06 -1.41 -5.17
C ILE A 28 -7.80 -1.23 -4.30
N LEU A 29 -6.73 -0.68 -4.87
CA LEU A 29 -5.47 -0.48 -4.16
C LEU A 29 -5.60 0.53 -3.01
N SER A 30 -6.32 1.64 -3.21
CA SER A 30 -6.64 2.60 -2.15
C SER A 30 -7.40 1.96 -1.01
N PHE A 31 -8.38 1.12 -1.33
CA PHE A 31 -9.14 0.41 -0.31
C PHE A 31 -8.25 -0.55 0.48
N ILE A 32 -7.33 -1.25 -0.21
CA ILE A 32 -6.35 -2.14 0.42
C ILE A 32 -5.41 -1.37 1.35
N LEU A 33 -4.79 -0.31 0.86
CA LEU A 33 -3.79 0.45 1.61
C LEU A 33 -4.44 1.39 2.64
N GLY A 34 -5.67 1.87 2.40
CA GLY A 34 -6.40 2.79 3.27
C GLY A 34 -7.19 2.12 4.39
N SER A 35 -7.56 0.84 4.27
CA SER A 35 -8.42 0.17 5.26
C SER A 35 -7.78 -0.07 6.62
N GLY A 36 -6.45 0.05 6.72
CA GLY A 36 -5.73 -0.11 7.99
C GLY A 36 -5.86 1.05 8.98
N SER A 37 -6.28 2.24 8.54
CA SER A 37 -6.22 3.46 9.37
C SER A 37 -7.56 3.98 9.90
N THR A 38 -8.70 3.61 9.32
CA THR A 38 -9.99 4.21 9.67
C THR A 38 -10.85 3.38 10.62
N ALA A 39 -10.64 2.07 10.71
CA ALA A 39 -11.45 1.19 11.58
C ALA A 39 -11.17 1.40 13.08
N ALA A 40 -9.98 1.84 13.46
CA ALA A 40 -9.58 2.01 14.87
C ALA A 40 -10.11 3.31 15.52
N GLN A 41 -10.46 4.33 14.74
CA GLN A 41 -10.83 5.64 15.30
C GLN A 41 -12.31 5.80 15.69
N ASN A 42 -13.23 5.02 15.12
CA ASN A 42 -14.66 5.18 15.39
C ASN A 42 -15.16 4.45 16.63
N SER A 43 -14.43 3.46 17.15
CA SER A 43 -14.87 2.71 18.33
C SER A 43 -14.57 3.38 19.68
N ALA A 44 -13.72 4.41 19.71
CA ALA A 44 -13.26 5.03 20.95
C ALA A 44 -14.13 6.19 21.46
N ARG A 45 -15.14 6.66 20.71
CA ARG A 45 -15.87 7.90 21.03
C ARG A 45 -17.23 7.72 21.75
N SER A 46 -17.68 6.50 21.99
CA SER A 46 -19.08 6.27 22.43
C SER A 46 -19.28 5.91 23.92
N SER A 47 -18.31 6.00 24.81
CA SER A 47 -18.46 5.41 26.15
C SER A 47 -17.99 6.25 27.34
N THR A 48 -18.07 7.57 27.32
CA THR A 48 -17.57 8.38 28.46
C THR A 48 -18.60 9.10 29.32
N ASP A 49 -19.88 8.96 29.05
CA ASP A 49 -20.92 9.59 29.88
C ASP A 49 -21.65 8.57 30.79
N GLY A 50 -21.06 8.23 31.95
CA GLY A 50 -21.77 7.38 32.91
C GLY A 50 -20.93 6.66 33.95
N LEU A 51 -19.69 7.06 34.19
CA LEU A 51 -18.75 6.31 35.07
C LEU A 51 -18.61 6.94 36.48
N THR A 52 -19.67 7.01 37.27
CA THR A 52 -19.53 7.49 38.68
C THR A 52 -19.71 6.46 39.74
N ASP A 53 -20.06 5.18 39.44
CA ASP A 53 -20.18 4.12 40.48
C ASP A 53 -19.95 2.72 39.87
N ILE A 54 -18.78 2.44 39.32
CA ILE A 54 -18.52 1.13 38.75
C ILE A 54 -17.52 0.37 39.61
N ASP A 55 -17.96 -0.84 40.04
CA ASP A 55 -17.12 -1.81 40.75
C ASP A 55 -15.79 -2.05 39.97
N PRO A 56 -14.61 -1.87 40.62
CA PRO A 56 -13.32 -2.09 39.98
C PRO A 56 -13.19 -3.45 39.25
N VAL A 57 -13.82 -4.49 39.77
CA VAL A 57 -13.83 -5.81 39.14
C VAL A 57 -14.56 -5.80 37.81
N MET A 58 -15.65 -5.05 37.70
CA MET A 58 -16.41 -4.89 36.46
C MET A 58 -15.56 -4.14 35.42
N VAL A 59 -14.84 -3.10 35.83
CA VAL A 59 -13.92 -2.35 34.95
C VAL A 59 -12.83 -3.26 34.39
N PHE A 60 -12.14 -4.03 35.22
CA PHE A 60 -11.10 -4.96 34.76
C PHE A 60 -11.65 -6.05 33.85
N THR A 61 -12.87 -6.54 34.12
CA THR A 61 -13.53 -7.54 33.26
C THR A 61 -13.83 -6.95 31.86
N VAL A 62 -14.41 -5.76 31.81
CA VAL A 62 -14.70 -5.06 30.53
C VAL A 62 -13.42 -4.76 29.76
N ILE A 63 -12.39 -4.27 30.42
CA ILE A 63 -11.07 -4.04 29.81
C ILE A 63 -10.50 -5.36 29.26
N GLY A 64 -10.58 -6.45 30.01
CA GLY A 64 -10.14 -7.78 29.58
C GLY A 64 -10.86 -8.27 28.32
N ILE A 65 -12.18 -8.09 28.26
CA ILE A 65 -13.00 -8.45 27.08
C ILE A 65 -12.61 -7.59 25.87
N ILE A 66 -12.43 -6.26 26.08
CA ILE A 66 -12.02 -5.36 25.00
C ILE A 66 -10.63 -5.75 24.46
N LEU A 67 -9.67 -6.00 25.35
CA LEU A 67 -8.33 -6.42 24.96
C LEU A 67 -8.34 -7.76 24.19
N ALA A 68 -9.14 -8.72 24.64
CA ALA A 68 -9.31 -10.00 23.93
C ALA A 68 -9.94 -9.80 22.55
N ALA A 69 -10.98 -8.97 22.43
CA ALA A 69 -11.61 -8.63 21.15
C ALA A 69 -10.64 -7.93 20.18
N VAL A 70 -9.86 -6.96 20.68
CA VAL A 70 -8.82 -6.27 19.91
C VAL A 70 -7.76 -7.26 19.44
N PHE A 71 -7.31 -8.16 20.30
CA PHE A 71 -6.34 -9.19 19.94
C PHE A 71 -6.85 -10.11 18.82
N VAL A 72 -8.08 -10.60 18.96
CA VAL A 72 -8.72 -11.44 17.92
C VAL A 72 -8.86 -10.68 16.61
N ALA A 73 -9.32 -9.42 16.66
CA ALA A 73 -9.43 -8.57 15.47
C ALA A 73 -8.07 -8.36 14.81
N MET A 74 -7.00 -8.14 15.59
CA MET A 74 -5.63 -8.00 15.09
C MET A 74 -5.15 -9.28 14.39
N VAL A 75 -5.37 -10.44 14.98
CA VAL A 75 -5.01 -11.74 14.37
C VAL A 75 -5.75 -11.93 13.04
N ILE A 76 -7.06 -11.68 13.01
CA ILE A 76 -7.86 -11.77 11.80
C ILE A 76 -7.34 -10.79 10.73
N SER A 77 -7.03 -9.55 11.10
CA SER A 77 -6.50 -8.54 10.18
C SER A 77 -5.15 -8.96 9.58
N ILE A 78 -4.26 -9.55 10.38
CA ILE A 78 -2.97 -10.07 9.89
C ILE A 78 -3.20 -11.23 8.90
N LEU A 79 -4.10 -12.15 9.22
CA LEU A 79 -4.43 -13.25 8.32
C LEU A 79 -5.01 -12.74 7.00
N LEU A 80 -5.97 -11.81 7.05
CA LEU A 80 -6.54 -11.19 5.85
C LEU A 80 -5.48 -10.45 5.05
N SER A 81 -4.55 -9.75 5.72
CA SER A 81 -3.44 -9.07 5.06
C SER A 81 -2.58 -10.05 4.27
N ILE A 82 -2.13 -11.13 4.90
CA ILE A 82 -1.26 -12.13 4.25
C ILE A 82 -1.99 -12.82 3.09
N PHE A 83 -3.25 -13.22 3.31
CA PHE A 83 -3.95 -14.11 2.39
C PHE A 83 -4.76 -13.39 1.31
N ILE A 84 -5.15 -12.14 1.50
CA ILE A 84 -5.98 -11.42 0.54
C ILE A 84 -5.27 -10.15 0.06
N TRP A 85 -4.90 -9.26 0.98
CA TRP A 85 -4.43 -7.92 0.62
C TRP A 85 -3.08 -7.94 -0.10
N ASN A 86 -2.12 -8.70 0.41
CA ASN A 86 -0.78 -8.76 -0.17
C ASN A 86 -0.74 -9.33 -1.61
N PRO A 87 -1.36 -10.48 -1.91
CA PRO A 87 -1.41 -10.98 -3.29
C PRO A 87 -2.20 -10.06 -4.23
N LEU A 88 -3.25 -9.42 -3.70
CA LEU A 88 -4.06 -8.48 -4.47
C LEU A 88 -3.26 -7.20 -4.81
N GLU A 89 -2.44 -6.68 -3.88
CA GLU A 89 -1.53 -5.55 -4.13
C GLU A 89 -0.58 -5.87 -5.29
N VAL A 90 0.07 -7.03 -5.28
CA VAL A 90 0.98 -7.46 -6.35
C VAL A 90 0.26 -7.58 -7.69
N GLY A 91 -0.96 -8.14 -7.70
CA GLY A 91 -1.78 -8.20 -8.91
C GLY A 91 -2.14 -6.82 -9.47
N CYS A 92 -2.47 -5.87 -8.61
CA CYS A 92 -2.70 -4.48 -9.02
C CYS A 92 -1.43 -3.83 -9.61
N GLN A 93 -0.25 -4.10 -9.03
CA GLN A 93 1.01 -3.58 -9.59
C GLN A 93 1.31 -4.21 -10.96
N LYS A 94 1.01 -5.50 -11.15
CA LYS A 94 1.10 -6.15 -12.48
C LYS A 94 0.24 -5.44 -13.51
N PHE A 95 -0.99 -5.10 -13.16
CA PHE A 95 -1.86 -4.32 -14.04
C PHE A 95 -1.23 -2.97 -14.43
N PHE A 96 -0.67 -2.21 -13.47
CA PHE A 96 -0.06 -0.91 -13.76
C PHE A 96 1.22 -1.03 -14.60
N ILE A 97 2.03 -2.08 -14.40
CA ILE A 97 3.17 -2.41 -15.27
C ILE A 97 2.68 -2.65 -16.71
N ASN A 98 1.65 -3.49 -16.87
CA ASN A 98 1.11 -3.82 -18.19
C ASN A 98 0.44 -2.63 -18.89
N CYS A 99 -0.02 -1.62 -18.16
CA CYS A 99 -0.53 -0.37 -18.74
C CYS A 99 0.51 0.35 -19.61
N LYS A 100 1.80 0.27 -19.27
CA LYS A 100 2.90 0.85 -20.04
C LYS A 100 3.01 0.21 -21.42
N TYR A 101 2.80 -1.10 -21.51
CA TYR A 101 2.90 -1.88 -22.75
C TYR A 101 1.58 -1.95 -23.53
N GLY A 102 0.51 -1.32 -23.05
CA GLY A 102 -0.80 -1.33 -23.69
C GLY A 102 -1.59 -2.64 -23.55
N ASN A 103 -1.08 -3.62 -22.78
CA ASN A 103 -1.63 -4.97 -22.64
C ASN A 103 -2.34 -5.18 -21.30
N ALA A 104 -2.79 -4.13 -20.63
CA ALA A 104 -3.41 -4.21 -19.31
C ALA A 104 -4.79 -4.86 -19.36
N GLU A 105 -4.94 -5.96 -18.63
CA GLU A 105 -6.21 -6.67 -18.46
C GLU A 105 -6.64 -6.65 -16.97
N LEU A 106 -7.94 -6.58 -16.72
CA LEU A 106 -8.46 -6.68 -15.35
C LEU A 106 -8.14 -8.03 -14.70
N GLY A 107 -7.86 -9.06 -15.51
CA GLY A 107 -7.40 -10.37 -15.06
C GLY A 107 -6.03 -10.34 -14.35
N ASP A 108 -5.21 -9.33 -14.62
CA ASP A 108 -3.90 -9.14 -13.99
C ASP A 108 -4.00 -8.95 -12.47
N ILE A 109 -5.14 -8.43 -11.97
CA ILE A 109 -5.40 -8.27 -10.53
C ILE A 109 -5.33 -9.63 -9.80
N ALA A 110 -5.74 -10.70 -10.47
CA ALA A 110 -5.70 -12.05 -9.91
C ALA A 110 -4.31 -12.72 -10.02
N TYR A 111 -3.31 -12.04 -10.57
CA TYR A 111 -1.97 -12.59 -10.83
C TYR A 111 -1.31 -13.14 -9.56
N GLY A 112 -1.33 -12.38 -8.46
CA GLY A 112 -0.75 -12.78 -7.19
C GLY A 112 -1.41 -14.02 -6.55
N PHE A 113 -2.65 -14.34 -6.94
CA PHE A 113 -3.35 -15.54 -6.47
C PHE A 113 -3.02 -16.79 -7.31
N LYS A 114 -2.60 -16.60 -8.56
CA LYS A 114 -2.30 -17.69 -9.49
C LYS A 114 -0.84 -18.15 -9.44
N ASN A 115 0.07 -17.24 -9.08
CA ASN A 115 1.50 -17.45 -9.22
C ASN A 115 2.19 -17.33 -7.84
N GLY A 116 2.35 -18.45 -7.14
CA GLY A 116 3.10 -18.46 -5.88
C GLY A 116 2.43 -17.74 -4.70
N TYR A 117 1.12 -17.80 -4.62
CA TYR A 117 0.25 -17.14 -3.64
C TYR A 117 0.83 -17.02 -2.22
N ALA A 118 1.19 -18.15 -1.59
CA ALA A 118 1.71 -18.15 -0.21
C ALA A 118 3.09 -17.51 -0.11
N HIS A 119 3.91 -17.70 -1.14
CA HIS A 119 5.25 -17.12 -1.22
C HIS A 119 5.20 -15.60 -1.35
N ILE A 120 4.41 -15.08 -2.26
CA ILE A 120 4.16 -13.64 -2.44
C ILE A 120 3.60 -13.04 -1.15
N GLY A 121 2.56 -13.66 -0.56
CA GLY A 121 1.97 -13.21 0.68
C GLY A 121 2.96 -13.10 1.83
N MET A 122 3.86 -14.08 1.96
CA MET A 122 4.91 -14.10 2.98
C MET A 122 5.94 -12.99 2.79
N ILE A 123 6.42 -12.76 1.57
CA ILE A 123 7.42 -11.71 1.28
C ILE A 123 6.81 -10.33 1.54
N MET A 124 5.59 -10.08 1.08
CA MET A 124 4.88 -8.83 1.29
C MET A 124 4.58 -8.57 2.77
N PHE A 125 4.20 -9.60 3.52
CA PHE A 125 4.02 -9.51 4.96
C PHE A 125 5.33 -9.11 5.67
N LEU A 126 6.45 -9.76 5.32
CA LEU A 126 7.76 -9.41 5.89
C LEU A 126 8.19 -7.99 5.52
N ARG A 127 7.89 -7.53 4.29
CA ARG A 127 8.10 -6.13 3.88
C ARG A 127 7.36 -5.18 4.83
N GLY A 128 6.06 -5.42 5.05
CA GLY A 128 5.24 -4.63 5.97
C GLY A 128 5.76 -4.67 7.41
N LEU A 129 6.10 -5.88 7.90
CA LEU A 129 6.64 -6.09 9.23
C LEU A 129 7.96 -5.32 9.46
N PHE A 130 8.92 -5.45 8.53
CA PHE A 130 10.20 -4.74 8.66
C PHE A 130 10.02 -3.23 8.58
N THR A 131 9.21 -2.74 7.65
CA THR A 131 8.91 -1.30 7.55
C THR A 131 8.25 -0.78 8.82
N GLY A 132 7.25 -1.51 9.34
CA GLY A 132 6.56 -1.15 10.58
C GLY A 132 7.47 -1.17 11.80
N LEU A 133 8.37 -2.15 11.90
CA LEU A 133 9.33 -2.25 13.00
C LEU A 133 10.31 -1.06 13.01
N TRP A 134 10.81 -0.67 11.82
CA TRP A 134 11.66 0.51 11.69
C TRP A 134 10.92 1.80 12.00
N MET A 135 9.64 1.93 11.61
CA MET A 135 8.82 3.09 11.96
C MET A 135 8.55 3.19 13.46
N LEU A 136 8.37 2.04 14.13
CA LEU A 136 8.17 2.00 15.58
C LEU A 136 9.43 2.39 16.35
N LEU A 137 10.61 2.02 15.83
CA LEU A 137 11.90 2.36 16.45
C LEU A 137 12.24 3.84 16.25
N PHE A 138 12.19 4.31 15.01
CA PHE A 138 12.46 5.70 14.63
C PHE A 138 11.72 6.07 13.35
N ILE A 139 10.98 7.16 13.35
CA ILE A 139 10.17 7.61 12.20
C ILE A 139 11.04 7.86 10.96
N ILE A 140 12.18 8.54 11.09
CA ILE A 140 13.05 8.91 9.95
C ILE A 140 13.64 7.65 9.27
N PRO A 141 14.33 6.73 9.99
CA PRO A 141 14.76 5.47 9.38
C PRO A 141 13.62 4.63 8.81
N GLY A 142 12.44 4.65 9.44
CA GLY A 142 11.25 3.99 8.93
C GLY A 142 10.84 4.49 7.55
N ILE A 143 10.83 5.80 7.33
CA ILE A 143 10.57 6.41 6.03
C ILE A 143 11.63 5.99 5.01
N VAL A 144 12.91 6.06 5.35
CA VAL A 144 13.99 5.64 4.46
C VAL A 144 13.85 4.16 4.05
N LYS A 145 13.47 3.29 4.99
CA LYS A 145 13.25 1.86 4.73
C LYS A 145 11.97 1.61 3.92
N SER A 146 10.94 2.42 4.06
CA SER A 146 9.75 2.30 3.21
C SER A 146 10.07 2.56 1.74
N TYR A 147 10.94 3.53 1.43
CA TYR A 147 11.44 3.76 0.07
C TYR A 147 12.36 2.65 -0.41
N GLU A 148 13.22 2.11 0.47
CA GLU A 148 14.12 1.00 0.13
C GLU A 148 13.35 -0.26 -0.31
N TYR A 149 12.18 -0.52 0.28
CA TYR A 149 11.34 -1.69 0.00
C TYR A 149 10.16 -1.39 -0.95
N MET A 150 10.14 -0.20 -1.55
CA MET A 150 9.03 0.26 -2.39
C MET A 150 8.86 -0.57 -3.66
N MET A 151 9.95 -1.12 -4.21
CA MET A 151 9.94 -1.86 -5.48
C MET A 151 9.58 -3.35 -5.33
N ILE A 152 9.54 -3.89 -4.11
CA ILE A 152 9.24 -5.32 -3.86
C ILE A 152 7.94 -5.79 -4.54
N PRO A 153 6.78 -5.10 -4.43
CA PRO A 153 5.55 -5.58 -5.07
C PRO A 153 5.62 -5.57 -6.60
N TYR A 154 6.41 -4.68 -7.20
CA TYR A 154 6.65 -4.65 -8.66
C TYR A 154 7.56 -5.81 -9.09
N LEU A 155 8.63 -6.07 -8.35
CA LEU A 155 9.51 -7.22 -8.58
C LEU A 155 8.74 -8.55 -8.52
N LEU A 156 7.91 -8.73 -7.50
CA LEU A 156 7.07 -9.94 -7.37
C LEU A 156 5.96 -10.02 -8.43
N ALA A 157 5.54 -8.89 -9.00
CA ALA A 157 4.60 -8.87 -10.11
C ALA A 157 5.22 -9.35 -11.43
N GLU A 158 6.54 -9.22 -11.60
CA GLU A 158 7.25 -9.73 -12.78
C GLU A 158 7.91 -11.08 -12.51
N HIS A 159 8.46 -11.28 -11.32
CA HIS A 159 9.22 -12.46 -10.91
C HIS A 159 8.64 -13.08 -9.62
N PRO A 160 7.50 -13.77 -9.70
CA PRO A 160 6.81 -14.34 -8.53
C PRO A 160 7.60 -15.48 -7.85
N GLU A 161 8.57 -16.07 -8.56
CA GLU A 161 9.48 -17.11 -8.10
C GLU A 161 10.68 -16.57 -7.28
N MET A 162 10.91 -15.27 -7.29
CA MET A 162 12.05 -14.62 -6.64
C MET A 162 12.05 -14.89 -5.14
N THR A 163 13.21 -15.30 -4.61
CA THR A 163 13.33 -15.55 -3.18
C THR A 163 13.22 -14.26 -2.37
N ARG A 164 12.88 -14.40 -1.08
CA ARG A 164 12.79 -13.24 -0.17
C ARG A 164 14.09 -12.41 -0.18
N GLN A 165 15.26 -13.09 -0.12
CA GLN A 165 16.54 -12.39 -0.05
C GLN A 165 16.83 -11.61 -1.33
N GLU A 166 16.55 -12.19 -2.49
CA GLU A 166 16.67 -11.54 -3.79
C GLU A 166 15.75 -10.33 -3.90
N ALA A 167 14.46 -10.47 -3.60
CA ALA A 167 13.50 -9.38 -3.69
C ALA A 167 13.89 -8.17 -2.81
N PHE A 168 14.36 -8.42 -1.58
CA PHE A 168 14.81 -7.33 -0.70
C PHE A 168 16.15 -6.73 -1.17
N ALA A 169 17.09 -7.54 -1.64
CA ALA A 169 18.38 -7.07 -2.14
C ALA A 169 18.22 -6.23 -3.41
N GLU A 170 17.42 -6.70 -4.35
CA GLU A 170 17.19 -6.03 -5.63
C GLU A 170 16.40 -4.73 -5.45
N SER A 171 15.33 -4.73 -4.66
CA SER A 171 14.63 -3.50 -4.32
C SER A 171 15.54 -2.47 -3.67
N LYS A 172 16.42 -2.89 -2.75
CA LYS A 172 17.41 -2.03 -2.13
C LYS A 172 18.40 -1.47 -3.16
N GLN A 173 18.90 -2.29 -4.08
CA GLN A 173 19.82 -1.89 -5.13
C GLN A 173 19.19 -0.89 -6.09
N MET A 174 17.96 -1.13 -6.55
CA MET A 174 17.22 -0.21 -7.42
C MET A 174 17.02 1.16 -6.78
N MET A 175 16.76 1.19 -5.46
CA MET A 175 16.52 2.42 -4.72
C MET A 175 17.79 3.05 -4.15
N ASP A 176 18.95 2.45 -4.35
CA ASP A 176 20.20 3.03 -3.88
C ASP A 176 20.57 4.27 -4.70
N GLY A 177 20.84 5.37 -4.01
CA GLY A 177 21.03 6.69 -4.64
C GLY A 177 19.73 7.39 -5.09
N ASN A 178 18.62 6.67 -5.27
CA ASN A 178 17.36 7.20 -5.82
C ASN A 178 16.27 7.49 -4.76
N LYS A 179 16.50 7.17 -3.48
CA LYS A 179 15.50 7.31 -2.39
C LYS A 179 15.03 8.75 -2.24
N TRP A 180 15.95 9.71 -2.30
CA TRP A 180 15.63 11.13 -2.19
C TRP A 180 14.81 11.63 -3.38
N ASP A 181 15.17 11.22 -4.58
CA ASP A 181 14.45 11.61 -5.80
C ASP A 181 13.03 11.02 -5.83
N ALA A 182 12.85 9.79 -5.36
CA ALA A 182 11.55 9.17 -5.19
C ALA A 182 10.71 9.89 -4.11
N PHE A 183 11.31 10.29 -2.99
CA PHE A 183 10.66 11.13 -1.99
C PHE A 183 10.19 12.47 -2.58
N VAL A 184 11.05 13.16 -3.34
CA VAL A 184 10.68 14.43 -3.98
C VAL A 184 9.65 14.22 -5.09
N LEU A 185 9.64 13.06 -5.76
CA LEU A 185 8.58 12.69 -6.70
C LEU A 185 7.23 12.59 -5.98
N ASP A 186 7.16 11.88 -4.85
CA ASP A 186 5.95 11.76 -4.04
C ASP A 186 5.51 13.13 -3.48
N LEU A 187 6.46 13.96 -3.01
CA LEU A 187 6.19 15.32 -2.55
C LEU A 187 5.54 16.18 -3.66
N SER A 188 5.90 15.95 -4.92
CA SER A 188 5.34 16.67 -6.06
C SER A 188 3.85 16.36 -6.32
N PHE A 189 3.30 15.31 -5.69
CA PHE A 189 1.88 14.97 -5.73
C PHE A 189 1.07 15.60 -4.60
N ILE A 190 1.72 16.22 -3.59
CA ILE A 190 1.01 16.81 -2.43
C ILE A 190 -0.04 17.83 -2.87
N GLY A 191 0.27 18.68 -3.85
CA GLY A 191 -0.69 19.65 -4.38
C GLY A 191 -1.94 19.00 -4.95
N TRP A 192 -1.78 17.90 -5.69
CA TRP A 192 -2.90 17.11 -6.22
C TRP A 192 -3.68 16.39 -5.13
N THR A 193 -2.99 15.89 -4.10
CA THR A 193 -3.62 15.25 -2.94
C THR A 193 -4.45 16.25 -2.15
N LEU A 194 -3.95 17.47 -1.91
CA LEU A 194 -4.70 18.53 -1.23
C LEU A 194 -5.95 18.93 -2.03
N LEU A 195 -5.84 19.09 -3.33
CA LEU A 195 -7.00 19.33 -4.20
C LEU A 195 -8.01 18.18 -4.12
N GLY A 196 -7.51 16.95 -4.07
CA GLY A 196 -8.33 15.75 -3.91
C GLY A 196 -9.12 15.74 -2.60
N VAL A 197 -8.50 16.15 -1.50
CA VAL A 197 -9.19 16.29 -0.19
C VAL A 197 -10.28 17.36 -0.27
N CYS A 198 -10.01 18.50 -0.90
CA CYS A 198 -11.00 19.58 -1.09
C CYS A 198 -12.23 19.12 -1.90
N THR A 199 -12.09 18.11 -2.76
CA THR A 199 -13.19 17.53 -3.54
C THR A 199 -13.85 16.32 -2.87
N PHE A 200 -13.79 16.21 -1.55
CA PHE A 200 -14.31 15.07 -0.77
C PHE A 200 -13.75 13.71 -1.22
N GLY A 201 -12.51 13.69 -1.75
CA GLY A 201 -11.84 12.48 -2.20
C GLY A 201 -12.20 12.02 -3.64
N ILE A 202 -13.15 12.63 -4.30
CA ILE A 202 -13.55 12.24 -5.66
C ILE A 202 -12.36 12.33 -6.62
N LEU A 203 -11.63 13.46 -6.61
CA LEU A 203 -10.46 13.65 -7.45
C LEU A 203 -9.31 12.68 -7.08
N LEU A 204 -9.17 12.33 -5.80
CA LEU A 204 -8.18 11.33 -5.36
C LEU A 204 -8.41 9.99 -6.06
N VAL A 205 -9.61 9.45 -5.94
CA VAL A 205 -9.95 8.13 -6.45
C VAL A 205 -9.90 8.08 -7.99
N PHE A 206 -10.49 9.09 -8.66
CA PHE A 206 -10.66 9.02 -10.12
C PHE A 206 -9.45 9.50 -10.91
N TYR A 207 -8.55 10.27 -10.32
CA TYR A 207 -7.42 10.83 -11.05
C TYR A 207 -6.08 10.69 -10.34
N VAL A 208 -5.98 11.14 -9.09
CA VAL A 208 -4.68 11.29 -8.42
C VAL A 208 -4.04 9.94 -8.14
N GLU A 209 -4.76 8.99 -7.57
CA GLU A 209 -4.23 7.68 -7.23
C GLU A 209 -3.82 6.84 -8.44
N PRO A 210 -4.67 6.66 -9.49
CA PRO A 210 -4.24 5.99 -10.71
C PRO A 210 -2.99 6.63 -11.34
N TYR A 211 -2.88 7.96 -11.26
CA TYR A 211 -1.74 8.69 -11.78
C TYR A 211 -0.46 8.44 -10.96
N ILE A 212 -0.55 8.40 -9.63
CA ILE A 212 0.57 8.06 -8.74
C ILE A 212 1.06 6.63 -9.01
N TYR A 213 0.14 5.66 -9.07
CA TYR A 213 0.51 4.25 -9.28
C TYR A 213 1.16 4.02 -10.65
N LEU A 214 0.64 4.65 -11.71
CA LEU A 214 1.26 4.59 -13.03
C LEU A 214 2.64 5.27 -13.05
N THR A 215 2.81 6.40 -12.35
CA THR A 215 4.12 7.07 -12.25
C THR A 215 5.15 6.20 -11.51
N ARG A 216 4.72 5.47 -10.48
CA ARG A 216 5.59 4.52 -9.77
C ARG A 216 5.91 3.27 -10.60
N ALA A 217 4.98 2.80 -11.42
CA ALA A 217 5.24 1.73 -12.38
C ALA A 217 6.26 2.16 -13.46
N GLU A 218 6.20 3.41 -13.92
CA GLU A 218 7.23 3.98 -14.80
C GLU A 218 8.59 4.12 -14.10
N LEU A 219 8.59 4.50 -12.81
CA LEU A 219 9.81 4.60 -12.01
C LEU A 219 10.49 3.23 -11.83
N TYR A 220 9.72 2.16 -11.71
CA TYR A 220 10.25 0.79 -11.61
C TYR A 220 11.06 0.38 -12.85
N HIS A 221 10.70 0.88 -14.03
CA HIS A 221 11.39 0.57 -15.29
C HIS A 221 12.45 1.61 -15.69
N ALA A 222 12.70 2.64 -14.88
CA ALA A 222 13.63 3.73 -15.19
C ALA A 222 15.03 3.51 -14.62
#